data_42f49e53a0d7ad6f7e339d46545e9814
#
_entry.id   42f49e53a0d7ad6f7e339d46545e9814
#
_cell.length_a   1.000
_cell.length_b   1.000
_cell.length_c   1.000
_cell.angle_alpha   90.00
_cell.angle_beta   90.00
_cell.angle_gamma   90.00
#
_symmetry.space_group_name_H-M   'P 1'
#
loop_
_entity.id
_entity.type
_entity.pdbx_description
1 polymer ?
#
loop_
_entity_poly.entity_id
_entity_poly.type
_entity_poly.pdbx_seq_one_letter_code
_entity_poly.pdbx_strand_id
1 'polypeptide(L)'
;VPYVGPELLAGDHVLDGFDSGKPALNQWLIRHARKNQAGGSSRTWVVVETDSREVVAFYASATASILRSSTPKSMQRNQPEEMPAVLLARMAVDSRHIGRGLGAALLKHFMLKAFEVAQSVGVRVLLIHAKDDEAKSFYTHYGFVESPFDPLVLMMLLGQP
;
A
#
# COMPACT_ATOMS: atom_id res chain seq x y z
N VAL A 1 4.95 -21.87 9.31
CA VAL A 1 4.77 -21.13 8.06
C VAL A 1 6.10 -20.52 7.66
N PRO A 2 6.55 -20.77 6.45
CA PRO A 2 7.87 -20.37 6.02
C PRO A 2 7.97 -18.92 5.53
N TYR A 3 7.24 -17.99 6.12
CA TYR A 3 7.25 -16.60 5.69
C TYR A 3 7.97 -15.70 6.69
N VAL A 4 8.65 -14.68 6.15
CA VAL A 4 9.31 -13.64 6.92
C VAL A 4 8.89 -12.28 6.36
N GLY A 5 8.64 -11.33 7.23
CA GLY A 5 8.33 -9.96 6.85
C GLY A 5 7.02 -9.46 7.42
N PRO A 6 6.57 -8.28 6.99
CA PRO A 6 7.18 -7.48 5.90
C PRO A 6 8.55 -6.91 6.29
N GLU A 7 9.47 -6.93 5.34
CA GLU A 7 10.77 -6.29 5.49
C GLU A 7 11.03 -5.37 4.30
N LEU A 8 11.86 -4.35 4.51
CA LEU A 8 12.16 -3.39 3.45
C LEU A 8 12.89 -4.09 2.30
N LEU A 9 12.48 -3.81 1.07
CA LEU A 9 13.10 -4.41 -0.11
C LEU A 9 14.61 -4.18 -0.12
N ALA A 10 15.37 -5.25 -0.26
CA ALA A 10 16.83 -5.24 -0.26
C ALA A 10 17.38 -6.08 -1.40
N GLY A 11 18.71 -6.04 -1.57
CA GLY A 11 19.35 -6.70 -2.70
C GLY A 11 19.28 -8.22 -2.69
N ASP A 12 19.11 -8.82 -1.50
CA ASP A 12 19.06 -10.29 -1.37
C ASP A 12 17.68 -10.88 -1.69
N HIS A 13 16.66 -10.04 -1.86
CA HIS A 13 15.33 -10.52 -2.18
C HIS A 13 15.24 -10.97 -3.64
N VAL A 14 14.59 -12.10 -3.88
CA VAL A 14 14.45 -12.68 -5.22
C VAL A 14 13.09 -12.30 -5.78
N LEU A 15 13.08 -11.50 -6.84
CA LEU A 15 11.86 -10.94 -7.44
C LEU A 15 11.39 -11.66 -8.68
N ASP A 16 12.30 -12.34 -9.40
CA ASP A 16 12.08 -12.77 -10.78
C ASP A 16 10.87 -13.68 -10.99
N GLY A 17 10.56 -14.50 -10.02
CA GLY A 17 9.45 -15.45 -10.13
C GLY A 17 8.11 -14.94 -9.64
N PHE A 18 8.05 -13.69 -9.20
CA PHE A 18 6.82 -13.15 -8.63
C PHE A 18 5.71 -13.05 -9.68
N ASP A 19 4.57 -13.66 -9.38
CA ASP A 19 3.41 -13.63 -10.28
C ASP A 19 2.10 -13.51 -9.50
N SER A 20 1.56 -12.31 -9.48
CA SER A 20 0.28 -12.02 -8.84
C SER A 20 -0.93 -12.32 -9.72
N GLY A 21 -0.70 -12.73 -10.97
CA GLY A 21 -1.76 -12.82 -11.98
C GLY A 21 -2.09 -11.48 -12.63
N LYS A 22 -1.41 -10.41 -12.22
CA LYS A 22 -1.59 -9.06 -12.77
C LYS A 22 -0.25 -8.59 -13.32
N PRO A 23 -0.04 -8.70 -14.64
CA PRO A 23 1.27 -8.40 -15.25
C PRO A 23 1.83 -7.03 -14.91
N ALA A 24 1.00 -6.00 -14.84
CA ALA A 24 1.46 -4.65 -14.52
C ALA A 24 2.09 -4.57 -13.12
N LEU A 25 1.51 -5.25 -12.14
CA LEU A 25 2.05 -5.29 -10.79
C LEU A 25 3.34 -6.10 -10.71
N ASN A 26 3.39 -7.24 -11.41
CA ASN A 26 4.59 -8.07 -11.48
C ASN A 26 5.75 -7.29 -12.08
N GLN A 27 5.51 -6.63 -13.20
CA GLN A 27 6.54 -5.87 -13.90
C GLN A 27 7.02 -4.69 -13.08
N TRP A 28 6.11 -4.00 -12.39
CA TRP A 28 6.52 -2.90 -11.55
C TRP A 28 7.46 -3.38 -10.44
N LEU A 29 7.13 -4.46 -9.77
CA LEU A 29 7.99 -5.01 -8.72
C LEU A 29 9.37 -5.38 -9.27
N ILE A 30 9.40 -6.15 -10.36
CA ILE A 30 10.64 -6.69 -10.92
C ILE A 30 11.52 -5.60 -11.53
N ARG A 31 10.91 -4.62 -12.21
CA ARG A 31 11.66 -3.64 -13.01
C ARG A 31 11.83 -2.28 -12.37
N HIS A 32 10.91 -1.87 -11.49
CA HIS A 32 10.87 -0.48 -11.02
C HIS A 32 11.01 -0.30 -9.52
N ALA A 33 10.69 -1.30 -8.70
CA ALA A 33 10.64 -1.12 -7.25
C ALA A 33 11.98 -0.68 -6.66
N ARG A 34 13.06 -1.38 -6.99
CA ARG A 34 14.38 -1.03 -6.46
C ARG A 34 14.85 0.34 -6.92
N LYS A 35 14.61 0.65 -8.19
CA LYS A 35 14.98 1.92 -8.78
C LYS A 35 14.25 3.08 -8.12
N ASN A 36 12.95 2.93 -7.94
CA ASN A 36 12.14 3.97 -7.30
C ASN A 36 12.53 4.16 -5.83
N GLN A 37 12.84 3.06 -5.15
CA GLN A 37 13.30 3.16 -3.76
C GLN A 37 14.64 3.85 -3.65
N ALA A 38 15.60 3.50 -4.52
CA ALA A 38 16.90 4.14 -4.55
C ALA A 38 16.79 5.64 -4.86
N GLY A 39 15.86 6.02 -5.72
CA GLY A 39 15.61 7.41 -6.06
C GLY A 39 14.76 8.17 -5.05
N GLY A 40 14.25 7.50 -4.02
CA GLY A 40 13.47 8.14 -2.96
C GLY A 40 12.00 8.36 -3.28
N SER A 41 11.48 7.83 -4.41
CA SER A 41 10.09 8.08 -4.79
C SER A 41 9.09 7.12 -4.17
N SER A 42 9.55 5.98 -3.66
CA SER A 42 8.70 5.05 -2.92
C SER A 42 9.52 4.15 -2.04
N ARG A 43 8.85 3.47 -1.11
CA ARG A 43 9.44 2.38 -0.32
C ARG A 43 8.62 1.14 -0.58
N THR A 44 9.29 0.02 -0.80
CA THR A 44 8.64 -1.28 -1.05
C THR A 44 8.93 -2.21 0.12
N TRP A 45 7.88 -2.80 0.65
CA TRP A 45 7.94 -3.77 1.74
C TRP A 45 7.51 -5.12 1.21
N VAL A 46 8.26 -6.16 1.54
CA VAL A 46 8.06 -7.49 0.97
C VAL A 46 7.91 -8.56 2.04
N VAL A 47 7.12 -9.57 1.74
CA VAL A 47 7.09 -10.82 2.49
C VAL A 47 7.77 -11.87 1.61
N VAL A 48 8.65 -12.65 2.20
CA VAL A 48 9.42 -13.65 1.47
C VAL A 48 9.26 -15.03 2.09
N GLU A 49 9.54 -16.05 1.30
CA GLU A 49 9.74 -17.39 1.84
C GLU A 49 11.09 -17.42 2.57
N THR A 50 11.10 -18.05 3.74
CA THR A 50 12.27 -18.02 4.63
C THR A 50 13.54 -18.52 3.96
N ASP A 51 13.47 -19.67 3.29
CA ASP A 51 14.67 -20.31 2.77
C ASP A 51 15.12 -19.75 1.42
N SER A 52 14.20 -19.57 0.49
CA SER A 52 14.54 -19.14 -0.86
C SER A 52 14.72 -17.63 -0.99
N ARG A 53 14.19 -16.87 -0.04
CA ARG A 53 14.14 -15.41 -0.10
C ARG A 53 13.32 -14.89 -1.29
N GLU A 54 12.50 -15.74 -1.90
CA GLU A 54 11.60 -15.33 -2.97
C GLU A 54 10.44 -14.50 -2.42
N VAL A 55 10.19 -13.37 -3.06
CA VAL A 55 9.09 -12.49 -2.67
C VAL A 55 7.75 -13.14 -3.03
N VAL A 56 6.87 -13.23 -2.04
CA VAL A 56 5.53 -13.80 -2.18
C VAL A 56 4.42 -12.76 -2.07
N ALA A 57 4.74 -11.58 -1.54
CA ALA A 57 3.78 -10.49 -1.42
C ALA A 57 4.55 -9.18 -1.25
N PHE A 58 3.97 -8.07 -1.70
CA PHE A 58 4.60 -6.76 -1.50
C PHE A 58 3.56 -5.64 -1.47
N TYR A 59 3.97 -4.52 -0.91
CA TYR A 59 3.30 -3.25 -1.14
C TYR A 59 4.33 -2.14 -1.29
N ALA A 60 3.93 -1.08 -1.99
CA ALA A 60 4.76 0.10 -2.14
C ALA A 60 3.99 1.32 -1.64
N SER A 61 4.68 2.18 -0.91
CA SER A 61 4.08 3.39 -0.34
C SER A 61 4.90 4.63 -0.65
N ALA A 62 4.22 5.76 -0.63
CA ALA A 62 4.83 7.07 -0.85
C ALA A 62 3.95 8.12 -0.18
N THR A 63 4.47 9.36 -0.12
CA THR A 63 3.63 10.49 0.29
C THR A 63 2.78 10.94 -0.90
N ALA A 64 1.65 11.56 -0.59
CA ALA A 64 0.75 12.09 -1.60
C ALA A 64 -0.05 13.24 -1.02
N SER A 65 -0.83 13.90 -1.85
CA SER A 65 -1.86 14.83 -1.38
C SER A 65 -3.17 14.50 -2.09
N ILE A 66 -4.28 14.87 -1.45
CA ILE A 66 -5.59 14.75 -2.07
C ILE A 66 -6.34 16.05 -1.85
N LEU A 67 -7.07 16.48 -2.88
CA LEU A 67 -7.90 17.70 -2.77
C LEU A 67 -8.99 17.45 -1.74
N ARG A 68 -9.20 18.45 -0.87
CA ARG A 68 -10.26 18.40 0.13
C ARG A 68 -11.61 18.09 -0.50
N SER A 69 -11.88 18.67 -1.68
CA SER A 69 -13.15 18.46 -2.40
C SER A 69 -13.32 17.01 -2.89
N SER A 70 -12.24 16.23 -2.96
CA SER A 70 -12.28 14.83 -3.38
C SER A 70 -12.45 13.88 -2.20
N THR A 71 -12.61 14.39 -0.99
CA THR A 71 -12.83 13.58 0.21
C THR A 71 -14.29 13.67 0.66
N PRO A 72 -14.79 12.68 1.41
CA PRO A 72 -16.11 12.79 2.03
C PRO A 72 -16.17 14.02 2.94
N LYS A 73 -17.35 14.64 3.03
CA LYS A 73 -17.52 15.86 3.84
C LYS A 73 -17.07 15.69 5.28
N SER A 74 -17.25 14.50 5.84
CA SER A 74 -16.84 14.20 7.22
C SER A 74 -15.33 14.34 7.44
N MET A 75 -14.53 14.29 6.37
CA MET A 75 -13.08 14.41 6.45
C MET A 75 -12.55 15.80 6.16
N GLN A 76 -13.42 16.73 5.77
CA GLN A 76 -13.00 18.05 5.23
C GLN A 76 -12.83 19.14 6.28
N ARG A 77 -13.44 18.96 7.46
CA ARG A 77 -13.48 20.04 8.46
C ARG A 77 -12.08 20.45 8.92
N ASN A 78 -11.83 21.75 8.89
CA ASN A 78 -10.57 22.35 9.33
C ASN A 78 -9.36 21.87 8.52
N GLN A 79 -9.58 21.47 7.28
CA GLN A 79 -8.50 20.96 6.44
C GLN A 79 -8.12 21.97 5.36
N PRO A 80 -6.83 21.97 4.95
CA PRO A 80 -6.40 22.77 3.81
C PRO A 80 -6.95 22.21 2.50
N GLU A 81 -6.81 23.00 1.44
CA GLU A 81 -7.29 22.58 0.11
C GLU A 81 -6.60 21.30 -0.37
N GLU A 82 -5.29 21.18 -0.11
CA GLU A 82 -4.54 19.94 -0.37
C GLU A 82 -4.23 19.27 0.95
N MET A 83 -4.79 18.09 1.13
CA MET A 83 -4.66 17.36 2.39
C MET A 83 -3.50 16.36 2.29
N PRO A 84 -2.60 16.35 3.28
CA PRO A 84 -1.46 15.44 3.26
C PRO A 84 -1.90 13.99 3.47
N ALA A 85 -1.29 13.08 2.72
CA ALA A 85 -1.63 11.66 2.74
C ALA A 85 -0.40 10.78 2.67
N VAL A 86 -0.55 9.56 3.18
CA VAL A 86 0.36 8.46 2.86
C VAL A 86 -0.38 7.53 1.92
N LEU A 87 0.23 7.22 0.79
CA LEU A 87 -0.38 6.46 -0.29
C LEU A 87 0.12 5.03 -0.32
N LEU A 88 -0.82 4.08 -0.31
CA LEU A 88 -0.55 2.71 -0.72
C LEU A 88 -0.70 2.68 -2.24
N ALA A 89 0.43 2.74 -2.93
CA ALA A 89 0.42 2.87 -4.38
C ALA A 89 0.19 1.53 -5.08
N ARG A 90 0.74 0.45 -4.52
CA ARG A 90 0.63 -0.89 -5.10
C ARG A 90 0.64 -1.93 -3.99
N MET A 91 -0.12 -3.01 -4.19
CA MET A 91 -0.09 -4.16 -3.30
C MET A 91 -0.49 -5.40 -4.10
N ALA A 92 0.25 -6.48 -3.92
CA ALA A 92 -0.06 -7.73 -4.60
C ALA A 92 0.46 -8.93 -3.82
N VAL A 93 -0.23 -10.07 -3.98
CA VAL A 93 0.16 -11.36 -3.42
C VAL A 93 0.36 -12.33 -4.58
N ASP A 94 1.44 -13.09 -4.54
CA ASP A 94 1.70 -14.13 -5.53
C ASP A 94 0.56 -15.13 -5.53
N SER A 95 0.10 -15.52 -6.71
CA SER A 95 -1.09 -16.36 -6.86
C SER A 95 -0.96 -17.73 -6.20
N ARG A 96 0.26 -18.22 -6.02
CA ARG A 96 0.51 -19.50 -5.33
C ARG A 96 0.39 -19.39 -3.82
N HIS A 97 0.28 -18.19 -3.28
CA HIS A 97 0.29 -17.93 -1.83
C HIS A 97 -0.98 -17.21 -1.36
N ILE A 98 -2.01 -17.17 -2.17
CA ILE A 98 -3.29 -16.56 -1.81
C ILE A 98 -3.99 -17.40 -0.73
N GLY A 99 -4.79 -16.76 0.11
CA GLY A 99 -5.55 -17.43 1.16
C GLY A 99 -4.77 -17.69 2.43
N ARG A 100 -3.61 -17.06 2.60
CA ARG A 100 -2.76 -17.23 3.77
C ARG A 100 -2.63 -15.98 4.63
N GLY A 101 -3.51 -15.00 4.40
CA GLY A 101 -3.54 -13.78 5.19
C GLY A 101 -2.46 -12.77 4.87
N LEU A 102 -1.72 -12.94 3.77
CA LEU A 102 -0.62 -12.04 3.42
C LEU A 102 -1.09 -10.64 3.07
N GLY A 103 -2.19 -10.52 2.33
CA GLY A 103 -2.75 -9.21 1.99
C GLY A 103 -3.14 -8.41 3.22
N ALA A 104 -3.81 -9.06 4.17
CA ALA A 104 -4.20 -8.41 5.43
C ALA A 104 -2.98 -7.99 6.25
N ALA A 105 -1.95 -8.84 6.28
CA ALA A 105 -0.70 -8.52 7.00
C ALA A 105 0.01 -7.32 6.37
N LEU A 106 0.05 -7.24 5.04
CA LEU A 106 0.63 -6.11 4.34
C LEU A 106 -0.14 -4.82 4.63
N LEU A 107 -1.47 -4.87 4.57
CA LEU A 107 -2.30 -3.70 4.84
C LEU A 107 -2.10 -3.20 6.27
N LYS A 108 -2.07 -4.11 7.23
CA LYS A 108 -1.81 -3.76 8.63
C LYS A 108 -0.43 -3.10 8.79
N HIS A 109 0.58 -3.63 8.13
CA HIS A 109 1.93 -3.08 8.18
C HIS A 109 1.96 -1.66 7.58
N PHE A 110 1.30 -1.46 6.43
CA PHE A 110 1.16 -0.14 5.83
C PHE A 110 0.53 0.86 6.81
N MET A 111 -0.57 0.48 7.45
CA MET A 111 -1.26 1.35 8.39
C MET A 111 -0.37 1.70 9.59
N LEU A 112 0.37 0.74 10.12
CA LEU A 112 1.29 0.99 11.22
C LEU A 112 2.44 1.92 10.81
N LYS A 113 3.00 1.74 9.63
CA LYS A 113 4.06 2.61 9.12
C LYS A 113 3.56 4.03 8.89
N ALA A 114 2.37 4.17 8.35
CA ALA A 114 1.77 5.49 8.15
C ALA A 114 1.52 6.19 9.49
N PHE A 115 1.07 5.45 10.50
CA PHE A 115 0.89 5.99 11.84
C PHE A 115 2.22 6.50 12.42
N GLU A 116 3.30 5.74 12.25
CA GLU A 116 4.63 6.17 12.69
C GLU A 116 5.06 7.47 12.01
N VAL A 117 4.88 7.55 10.69
CA VAL A 117 5.20 8.77 9.93
C VAL A 117 4.42 9.97 10.47
N ALA A 118 3.15 9.76 10.77
CA ALA A 118 2.28 10.83 11.27
C ALA A 118 2.67 11.36 12.64
N GLN A 119 3.52 10.65 13.37
CA GLN A 119 4.05 11.14 14.64
C GLN A 119 5.10 12.24 14.44
N SER A 120 5.66 12.34 13.24
CA SER A 120 6.76 13.28 12.94
C SER A 120 6.39 14.34 11.92
N VAL A 121 5.45 14.05 11.04
CA VAL A 121 5.01 15.00 10.00
C VAL A 121 3.49 14.94 9.89
N GLY A 122 2.90 16.01 9.36
CA GLY A 122 1.45 16.08 9.20
C GLY A 122 0.95 15.09 8.14
N VAL A 123 0.06 14.20 8.55
CA VAL A 123 -0.64 13.28 7.66
C VAL A 123 -2.08 13.19 8.12
N ARG A 124 -3.02 13.48 7.21
CA ARG A 124 -4.44 13.44 7.54
C ARG A 124 -5.09 12.12 7.15
N VAL A 125 -4.77 11.60 5.97
CA VAL A 125 -5.45 10.43 5.43
C VAL A 125 -4.50 9.35 4.94
N LEU A 126 -4.96 8.11 5.05
CA LEU A 126 -4.41 6.99 4.29
C LEU A 126 -5.14 6.97 2.96
N LEU A 127 -4.40 6.85 1.87
CA LEU A 127 -4.93 6.91 0.52
C LEU A 127 -4.55 5.65 -0.23
N ILE A 128 -5.50 5.05 -0.93
CA ILE A 128 -5.27 3.83 -1.71
C ILE A 128 -5.86 4.03 -3.10
N HIS A 129 -5.07 3.72 -4.13
CA HIS A 129 -5.56 3.63 -5.48
C HIS A 129 -5.81 2.15 -5.78
N ALA A 130 -7.07 1.72 -5.69
CA ALA A 130 -7.43 0.33 -5.99
C ALA A 130 -7.37 0.12 -7.50
N LYS A 131 -6.80 -1.01 -7.92
CA LYS A 131 -6.64 -1.26 -9.36
C LYS A 131 -7.91 -1.77 -10.02
N ASP A 132 -8.82 -2.35 -9.24
CA ASP A 132 -10.07 -2.93 -9.74
C ASP A 132 -11.08 -3.08 -8.59
N ASP A 133 -12.28 -3.56 -8.93
CA ASP A 133 -13.35 -3.73 -7.96
C ASP A 133 -13.06 -4.80 -6.92
N GLU A 134 -12.31 -5.83 -7.28
CA GLU A 134 -11.93 -6.88 -6.33
C GLU A 134 -11.02 -6.30 -5.25
N ALA A 135 -10.02 -5.51 -5.65
CA ALA A 135 -9.15 -4.82 -4.70
C ALA A 135 -9.93 -3.84 -3.84
N LYS A 136 -10.84 -3.08 -4.46
CA LYS A 136 -11.72 -2.15 -3.73
C LYS A 136 -12.51 -2.87 -2.64
N SER A 137 -13.10 -4.03 -2.95
CA SER A 137 -13.87 -4.81 -1.97
C SER A 137 -13.00 -5.23 -0.79
N PHE A 138 -11.76 -5.62 -1.06
CA PHE A 138 -10.82 -5.97 -0.01
C PHE A 138 -10.58 -4.79 0.94
N TYR A 139 -10.27 -3.61 0.38
CA TYR A 139 -9.97 -2.44 1.20
C TYR A 139 -11.21 -1.90 1.94
N THR A 140 -12.37 -1.91 1.31
CA THR A 140 -13.60 -1.45 1.97
C THR A 140 -13.98 -2.37 3.13
N HIS A 141 -13.66 -3.66 3.03
CA HIS A 141 -13.85 -4.60 4.14
C HIS A 141 -13.07 -4.16 5.38
N TYR A 142 -11.93 -3.51 5.20
CA TYR A 142 -11.09 -3.03 6.30
C TYR A 142 -11.37 -1.57 6.68
N GLY A 143 -12.47 -1.00 6.20
CA GLY A 143 -12.94 0.30 6.67
C GLY A 143 -12.58 1.50 5.79
N PHE A 144 -11.95 1.29 4.65
CA PHE A 144 -11.67 2.36 3.72
C PHE A 144 -12.96 2.76 2.99
N VAL A 145 -13.10 4.05 2.72
CA VAL A 145 -14.29 4.59 2.02
C VAL A 145 -13.86 5.24 0.71
N GLU A 146 -14.75 5.21 -0.27
CA GLU A 146 -14.43 5.75 -1.58
C GLU A 146 -14.52 7.27 -1.64
N SER A 147 -13.73 7.87 -2.53
CA SER A 147 -13.84 9.28 -2.88
C SER A 147 -15.18 9.53 -3.55
N PRO A 148 -15.81 10.71 -3.32
CA PRO A 148 -17.07 11.06 -4.00
C PRO A 148 -16.96 11.11 -5.52
N PHE A 149 -15.75 11.31 -6.07
CA PHE A 149 -15.55 11.50 -7.51
C PHE A 149 -14.83 10.36 -8.21
N ASP A 150 -14.25 9.43 -7.48
CA ASP A 150 -13.55 8.30 -8.07
C ASP A 150 -13.74 7.06 -7.19
N PRO A 151 -14.51 6.08 -7.68
CA PRO A 151 -14.82 4.89 -6.85
C PRO A 151 -13.63 3.99 -6.56
N LEU A 152 -12.52 4.14 -7.29
CA LEU A 152 -11.32 3.34 -7.05
C LEU A 152 -10.27 4.07 -6.20
N VAL A 153 -10.55 5.32 -5.81
CA VAL A 153 -9.73 6.04 -4.84
C VAL A 153 -10.37 5.89 -3.47
N LEU A 154 -9.65 5.23 -2.57
CA LEU A 154 -10.17 4.90 -1.24
C LEU A 154 -9.36 5.61 -0.17
N MET A 155 -9.99 5.90 0.96
CA MET A 155 -9.30 6.64 2.00
C MET A 155 -9.83 6.31 3.40
N MET A 156 -9.02 6.61 4.40
CA MET A 156 -9.35 6.45 5.81
C MET A 156 -8.65 7.56 6.58
N LEU A 157 -9.34 8.15 7.55
CA LEU A 157 -8.70 9.11 8.44
C LEU A 157 -7.66 8.40 9.29
N LEU A 158 -6.48 9.00 9.40
CA LEU A 158 -5.39 8.45 10.18
C LEU A 158 -5.45 8.96 11.63
N GLY A 159 -5.36 8.01 12.58
CA GLY A 159 -5.04 8.32 13.95
C GLY A 159 -5.95 9.30 14.64
N GLN A 160 -7.25 9.13 14.52
CA GLN A 160 -8.16 9.98 15.28
C GLN A 160 -8.04 9.68 16.77
N PRO A 161 -7.78 10.69 17.57
CA PRO A 161 -7.81 10.53 19.02
C PRO A 161 -9.21 10.24 19.52
#